data_bc0929156609baae61b46cb449d124e5
#
_entry.id   bc0929156609baae61b46cb449d124e5
#
_cell.length_a   1.000
_cell.length_b   1.000
_cell.length_c   1.000
_cell.angle_alpha   90.00
_cell.angle_beta   90.00
_cell.angle_gamma   90.00
#
_symmetry.space_group_name_H-M   'P 1'
#
loop_
_entity.id
_entity.type
_entity.pdbx_description
1 polymer ?
#
loop_
_entity_poly.entity_id
_entity_poly.type
_entity_poly.pdbx_seq_one_letter_code
_entity_poly.pdbx_strand_id
1 'polypeptide(L)'
;MAGVSGAPSHGTLAAVHEWDASTYDRIADPQEAWARRALARLELHGDETVLDAGCGSGRVTEHLLARLPRGRVVALDRSTAMIAEARRRLAEAEASGRIRFVVADLGAPLPLAEPVDAVFSNATFHWVRDHAALYRNLAAILRPGGQLVVDCGGAGNIASVEAALRALDHDWAGPWTFASPEAETDRLREAGFEGIRVWLESAPARFPPGEPFETYLRTIVLRADLERLPAHERDGFVHAVASRLPGPVLDYVRLNVVARRAT
;
A
#
# COMPACT_ATOMS: atom_id res chain seq x y z
N MET A 1 -38.74 -33.61 -18.91
CA MET A 1 -37.76 -33.69 -17.83
C MET A 1 -36.63 -32.74 -18.19
N ALA A 2 -36.64 -31.58 -17.59
CA ALA A 2 -35.70 -30.49 -17.89
C ALA A 2 -34.58 -30.52 -16.87
N GLY A 3 -33.35 -30.69 -17.35
CA GLY A 3 -32.12 -30.54 -16.56
C GLY A 3 -31.74 -29.07 -16.49
N VAL A 4 -31.75 -28.50 -15.27
CA VAL A 4 -31.29 -27.13 -15.03
C VAL A 4 -29.78 -27.20 -14.77
N SER A 5 -29.02 -26.71 -15.77
CA SER A 5 -27.58 -26.44 -15.66
C SER A 5 -27.42 -25.11 -14.96
N GLY A 6 -27.00 -25.10 -13.69
CA GLY A 6 -26.56 -23.93 -12.97
C GLY A 6 -25.11 -23.61 -13.36
N ALA A 7 -24.91 -22.50 -14.08
CA ALA A 7 -23.58 -21.91 -14.29
C ALA A 7 -23.06 -21.28 -12.97
N PRO A 8 -21.76 -21.38 -12.64
CA PRO A 8 -21.21 -20.71 -11.48
C PRO A 8 -21.21 -19.21 -11.73
N SER A 9 -21.75 -18.43 -10.79
CA SER A 9 -21.68 -16.99 -10.75
C SER A 9 -20.24 -16.55 -10.65
N HIS A 10 -19.72 -15.93 -11.71
CA HIS A 10 -18.45 -15.23 -11.68
C HIS A 10 -18.54 -14.09 -10.66
N GLY A 11 -17.84 -14.23 -9.55
CA GLY A 11 -17.63 -13.15 -8.60
C GLY A 11 -17.07 -11.95 -9.33
N THR A 12 -17.75 -10.81 -9.22
CA THR A 12 -17.34 -9.53 -9.76
C THR A 12 -15.97 -9.20 -9.18
N LEU A 13 -14.92 -9.22 -10.01
CA LEU A 13 -13.61 -8.70 -9.65
C LEU A 13 -13.83 -7.26 -9.20
N ALA A 14 -13.46 -6.96 -7.96
CA ALA A 14 -13.46 -5.59 -7.47
C ALA A 14 -12.65 -4.74 -8.45
N ALA A 15 -13.22 -3.62 -8.91
CA ALA A 15 -12.59 -2.76 -9.89
C ALA A 15 -11.17 -2.41 -9.43
N VAL A 16 -10.18 -2.67 -10.29
CA VAL A 16 -8.78 -2.32 -10.04
C VAL A 16 -8.71 -0.80 -9.99
N HIS A 17 -8.21 -0.31 -8.86
CA HIS A 17 -8.09 1.12 -8.62
C HIS A 17 -6.89 1.66 -9.42
N GLU A 18 -7.16 2.40 -10.50
CA GLU A 18 -6.12 3.02 -11.33
C GLU A 18 -5.72 4.39 -10.77
N TRP A 19 -4.42 4.57 -10.50
CA TRP A 19 -3.87 5.78 -9.92
C TRP A 19 -3.41 6.77 -11.01
N ASP A 20 -3.67 8.08 -10.80
CA ASP A 20 -2.96 9.14 -11.54
C ASP A 20 -1.55 9.30 -10.95
N ALA A 21 -0.63 8.50 -11.49
CA ALA A 21 0.74 8.40 -10.99
C ALA A 21 1.50 9.73 -11.03
N SER A 22 1.23 10.58 -12.03
CA SER A 22 1.94 11.85 -12.22
C SER A 22 1.55 12.92 -11.20
N THR A 23 0.27 12.99 -10.85
CA THR A 23 -0.22 13.92 -9.81
C THR A 23 0.12 13.41 -8.42
N TYR A 24 0.03 12.10 -8.20
CA TYR A 24 0.45 11.45 -6.95
C TYR A 24 1.91 11.79 -6.61
N ASP A 25 2.81 11.68 -7.58
CA ASP A 25 4.25 11.89 -7.38
C ASP A 25 4.63 13.31 -6.92
N ARG A 26 3.86 14.33 -7.33
CA ARG A 26 4.14 15.72 -6.94
C ARG A 26 3.69 16.09 -5.52
N ILE A 27 2.82 15.28 -4.92
CA ILE A 27 2.07 15.67 -3.70
C ILE A 27 2.43 14.80 -2.49
N ALA A 28 3.09 13.66 -2.67
CA ALA A 28 3.26 12.61 -1.65
C ALA A 28 4.43 12.84 -0.66
N ASP A 29 4.78 14.06 -0.30
CA ASP A 29 5.93 14.39 0.58
C ASP A 29 5.94 13.66 1.95
N PRO A 30 4.83 13.57 2.72
CA PRO A 30 4.85 12.87 3.99
C PRO A 30 5.19 11.37 3.84
N GLN A 31 4.76 10.75 2.74
CA GLN A 31 4.96 9.32 2.49
C GLN A 31 6.42 8.98 2.22
N GLU A 32 7.19 9.88 1.60
CA GLU A 32 8.61 9.66 1.35
C GLU A 32 9.42 9.65 2.67
N ALA A 33 9.12 10.56 3.59
CA ALA A 33 9.76 10.58 4.90
C ALA A 33 9.48 9.31 5.71
N TRP A 34 8.25 8.78 5.66
CA TRP A 34 7.89 7.50 6.29
C TRP A 34 8.62 6.33 5.63
N ALA A 35 8.64 6.28 4.29
CA ALA A 35 9.35 5.25 3.54
C ALA A 35 10.84 5.17 3.88
N ARG A 36 11.52 6.30 3.99
CA ARG A 36 12.95 6.34 4.38
C ARG A 36 13.18 5.78 5.77
N ARG A 37 12.30 6.08 6.75
CA ARG A 37 12.36 5.48 8.09
C ARG A 37 12.10 3.98 8.08
N ALA A 38 11.14 3.53 7.28
CA ALA A 38 10.86 2.10 7.12
C ALA A 38 12.03 1.37 6.46
N LEU A 39 12.58 1.92 5.37
CA LEU A 39 13.76 1.37 4.69
C LEU A 39 14.96 1.21 5.64
N ALA A 40 15.17 2.14 6.57
CA ALA A 40 16.27 2.05 7.53
C ALA A 40 16.17 0.83 8.47
N ARG A 41 15.01 0.18 8.55
CA ARG A 41 14.79 -1.04 9.36
C ARG A 41 15.14 -2.33 8.62
N LEU A 42 15.31 -2.28 7.31
CA LEU A 42 15.85 -3.40 6.53
C LEU A 42 17.35 -3.56 6.80
N GLU A 43 17.75 -4.76 7.15
CA GLU A 43 19.15 -5.15 7.31
C GLU A 43 19.62 -5.76 5.97
N LEU A 44 20.31 -4.95 5.16
CA LEU A 44 20.76 -5.33 3.82
C LEU A 44 22.29 -5.29 3.72
N HIS A 45 22.88 -6.31 3.08
CA HIS A 45 24.31 -6.40 2.74
C HIS A 45 24.60 -5.88 1.33
N GLY A 46 23.53 -5.66 0.52
CA GLY A 46 23.60 -5.04 -0.80
C GLY A 46 23.59 -5.99 -1.98
N ASP A 47 23.36 -7.28 -1.76
CA ASP A 47 23.30 -8.35 -2.78
C ASP A 47 21.98 -9.15 -2.74
N GLU A 48 21.03 -8.73 -1.89
CA GLU A 48 19.75 -9.39 -1.74
C GLU A 48 18.84 -9.20 -2.95
N THR A 49 17.88 -10.10 -3.09
CA THR A 49 16.68 -9.92 -3.89
C THR A 49 15.54 -9.46 -2.97
N VAL A 50 15.05 -8.24 -3.16
CA VAL A 50 13.98 -7.65 -2.32
C VAL A 50 12.72 -7.47 -3.13
N LEU A 51 11.58 -7.93 -2.59
CA LEU A 51 10.26 -7.59 -3.12
C LEU A 51 9.85 -6.22 -2.55
N ASP A 52 9.59 -5.25 -3.43
CA ASP A 52 8.86 -4.02 -3.11
C ASP A 52 7.36 -4.27 -3.36
N ALA A 53 6.63 -4.54 -2.28
CA ALA A 53 5.23 -4.97 -2.33
C ALA A 53 4.30 -3.76 -2.30
N GLY A 54 3.77 -3.39 -3.47
CA GLY A 54 3.03 -2.15 -3.72
C GLY A 54 3.98 -1.00 -4.03
N CYS A 55 4.81 -1.19 -5.06
CA CYS A 55 5.88 -0.24 -5.43
C CYS A 55 5.36 1.11 -5.96
N GLY A 56 4.06 1.20 -6.32
CA GLY A 56 3.47 2.40 -6.88
C GLY A 56 4.25 2.90 -8.12
N SER A 57 4.51 4.20 -8.18
CA SER A 57 5.26 4.85 -9.27
C SER A 57 6.79 4.64 -9.21
N GLY A 58 7.29 3.84 -8.27
CA GLY A 58 8.71 3.50 -8.15
C GLY A 58 9.59 4.50 -7.39
N ARG A 59 9.03 5.56 -6.77
CA ARG A 59 9.82 6.56 -6.00
C ARG A 59 10.61 5.92 -4.86
N VAL A 60 9.95 5.09 -4.07
CA VAL A 60 10.59 4.40 -2.93
C VAL A 60 11.48 3.26 -3.42
N THR A 61 11.10 2.61 -4.50
CA THR A 61 11.90 1.57 -5.17
C THR A 61 13.28 2.07 -5.58
N GLU A 62 13.39 3.33 -6.01
CA GLU A 62 14.66 3.98 -6.34
C GLU A 62 15.61 4.03 -5.12
N HIS A 63 15.10 4.41 -3.95
CA HIS A 63 15.86 4.40 -2.70
C HIS A 63 16.25 2.98 -2.27
N LEU A 64 15.39 2.00 -2.50
CA LEU A 64 15.67 0.59 -2.22
C LEU A 64 16.80 0.06 -3.12
N LEU A 65 16.77 0.36 -4.44
CA LEU A 65 17.81 -0.01 -5.40
C LEU A 65 19.17 0.59 -5.04
N ALA A 66 19.20 1.82 -4.51
CA ALA A 66 20.44 2.47 -4.06
C ALA A 66 21.11 1.72 -2.89
N ARG A 67 20.34 0.97 -2.10
CA ARG A 67 20.86 0.12 -1.00
C ARG A 67 21.29 -1.27 -1.45
N LEU A 68 21.07 -1.62 -2.70
CA LEU A 68 21.33 -2.94 -3.27
C LEU A 68 22.35 -2.86 -4.43
N PRO A 69 23.59 -2.42 -4.24
CA PRO A 69 24.54 -2.20 -5.34
C PRO A 69 24.83 -3.47 -6.18
N ARG A 70 24.68 -4.65 -5.61
CA ARG A 70 24.84 -5.96 -6.29
C ARG A 70 23.56 -6.78 -6.30
N GLY A 71 22.53 -6.32 -5.60
CA GLY A 71 21.23 -7.00 -5.46
C GLY A 71 20.23 -6.58 -6.52
N ARG A 72 19.00 -7.05 -6.35
CA ARG A 72 17.88 -6.83 -7.28
C ARG A 72 16.61 -6.50 -6.54
N VAL A 73 15.68 -5.81 -7.24
CA VAL A 73 14.34 -5.54 -6.76
C VAL A 73 13.32 -6.25 -7.65
N VAL A 74 12.34 -6.90 -7.04
CA VAL A 74 11.08 -7.26 -7.69
C VAL A 74 10.07 -6.20 -7.28
N ALA A 75 9.68 -5.33 -8.19
CA ALA A 75 8.70 -4.27 -7.94
C ALA A 75 7.31 -4.75 -8.36
N LEU A 76 6.41 -4.87 -7.38
CA LEU A 76 5.08 -5.41 -7.60
C LEU A 76 4.03 -4.36 -7.24
N ASP A 77 3.07 -4.16 -8.13
CA ASP A 77 1.85 -3.39 -7.87
C ASP A 77 0.67 -4.00 -8.64
N ARG A 78 -0.56 -3.79 -8.14
CA ARG A 78 -1.77 -4.25 -8.85
C ARG A 78 -2.19 -3.31 -9.97
N SER A 79 -1.80 -2.03 -9.91
CA SER A 79 -2.12 -1.00 -10.90
C SER A 79 -1.15 -1.05 -12.09
N THR A 80 -1.70 -1.29 -13.28
CA THR A 80 -0.91 -1.27 -14.53
C THR A 80 -0.36 0.12 -14.82
N ALA A 81 -1.10 1.19 -14.46
CA ALA A 81 -0.66 2.57 -14.62
C ALA A 81 0.52 2.91 -13.72
N MET A 82 0.51 2.43 -12.45
CA MET A 82 1.66 2.59 -11.54
C MET A 82 2.89 1.86 -12.06
N ILE A 83 2.75 0.61 -12.51
CA ILE A 83 3.85 -0.16 -13.09
C ILE A 83 4.41 0.51 -14.35
N ALA A 84 3.57 1.07 -15.20
CA ALA A 84 4.02 1.81 -16.39
C ALA A 84 4.86 3.05 -16.01
N GLU A 85 4.44 3.80 -15.01
CA GLU A 85 5.20 4.94 -14.49
C GLU A 85 6.50 4.51 -13.81
N ALA A 86 6.47 3.46 -13.00
CA ALA A 86 7.68 2.91 -12.36
C ALA A 86 8.71 2.43 -13.40
N ARG A 87 8.28 1.79 -14.49
CA ARG A 87 9.15 1.41 -15.61
C ARG A 87 9.78 2.62 -16.30
N ARG A 88 8.99 3.68 -16.51
CA ARG A 88 9.52 4.91 -17.11
C ARG A 88 10.60 5.54 -16.20
N ARG A 89 10.35 5.57 -14.89
CA ARG A 89 11.26 6.11 -13.88
C ARG A 89 12.56 5.30 -13.75
N LEU A 90 12.46 3.98 -13.77
CA LEU A 90 13.54 3.04 -13.45
C LEU A 90 14.02 2.25 -14.69
N ALA A 91 13.88 2.84 -15.88
CA ALA A 91 14.20 2.18 -17.15
C ALA A 91 15.66 1.66 -17.23
N GLU A 92 16.62 2.41 -16.70
CA GLU A 92 18.04 2.01 -16.67
C GLU A 92 18.24 0.79 -15.75
N ALA A 93 17.55 0.74 -14.62
CA ALA A 93 17.61 -0.40 -13.70
C ALA A 93 16.96 -1.65 -14.31
N GLU A 94 15.87 -1.50 -15.07
CA GLU A 94 15.24 -2.59 -15.82
C GLU A 94 16.16 -3.10 -16.94
N ALA A 95 16.74 -2.21 -17.73
CA ALA A 95 17.65 -2.55 -18.81
C ALA A 95 18.92 -3.27 -18.32
N SER A 96 19.41 -2.92 -17.14
CA SER A 96 20.56 -3.59 -16.51
C SER A 96 20.20 -4.87 -15.74
N GLY A 97 18.90 -5.28 -15.72
CA GLY A 97 18.44 -6.48 -15.02
C GLY A 97 18.41 -6.35 -13.50
N ARG A 98 18.54 -5.14 -12.97
CA ARG A 98 18.51 -4.87 -11.53
C ARG A 98 17.12 -4.73 -10.92
N ILE A 99 16.10 -4.57 -11.77
CA ILE A 99 14.70 -4.57 -11.35
C ILE A 99 13.86 -5.39 -12.32
N ARG A 100 12.84 -6.04 -11.78
CA ARG A 100 11.78 -6.70 -12.53
C ARG A 100 10.43 -6.19 -12.04
N PHE A 101 9.54 -5.81 -12.95
CA PHE A 101 8.19 -5.36 -12.64
C PHE A 101 7.17 -6.48 -12.79
N VAL A 102 6.24 -6.56 -11.83
CA VAL A 102 5.18 -7.57 -11.78
C VAL A 102 3.85 -6.89 -11.50
N VAL A 103 2.85 -7.13 -12.35
CA VAL A 103 1.47 -6.73 -12.07
C VAL A 103 0.79 -7.90 -11.36
N ALA A 104 0.46 -7.73 -10.08
CA ALA A 104 -0.21 -8.76 -9.29
C ALA A 104 -0.92 -8.16 -8.07
N ASP A 105 -1.91 -8.89 -7.54
CA ASP A 105 -2.62 -8.57 -6.30
C ASP A 105 -1.96 -9.29 -5.13
N LEU A 106 -1.58 -8.55 -4.08
CA LEU A 106 -0.99 -9.09 -2.85
C LEU A 106 -1.95 -10.02 -2.08
N GLY A 107 -3.25 -9.87 -2.26
CA GLY A 107 -4.27 -10.76 -1.69
C GLY A 107 -4.36 -12.14 -2.37
N ALA A 108 -3.71 -12.33 -3.53
CA ALA A 108 -3.65 -13.59 -4.28
C ALA A 108 -2.23 -14.22 -4.22
N PRO A 109 -2.08 -15.51 -4.55
CA PRO A 109 -0.76 -16.14 -4.68
C PRO A 109 0.14 -15.37 -5.65
N LEU A 110 1.36 -15.07 -5.21
CA LEU A 110 2.27 -14.21 -5.98
C LEU A 110 3.00 -15.00 -7.07
N PRO A 111 3.06 -14.49 -8.33
CA PRO A 111 3.65 -15.19 -9.46
C PRO A 111 5.18 -15.03 -9.48
N LEU A 112 5.85 -15.40 -8.38
CA LEU A 112 7.30 -15.37 -8.25
C LEU A 112 7.85 -16.79 -8.30
N ALA A 113 8.71 -17.06 -9.28
CA ALA A 113 9.33 -18.38 -9.46
C ALA A 113 10.46 -18.66 -8.44
N GLU A 114 11.12 -17.60 -7.96
CA GLU A 114 12.22 -17.70 -7.01
C GLU A 114 11.87 -16.96 -5.72
N PRO A 115 12.26 -17.49 -4.56
CA PRO A 115 12.07 -16.82 -3.29
C PRO A 115 12.96 -15.58 -3.16
N VAL A 116 12.48 -14.60 -2.39
CA VAL A 116 13.19 -13.35 -2.10
C VAL A 116 13.80 -13.36 -0.70
N ASP A 117 14.85 -12.57 -0.49
CA ASP A 117 15.54 -12.44 0.80
C ASP A 117 14.80 -11.52 1.77
N ALA A 118 14.09 -10.53 1.23
CA ALA A 118 13.29 -9.61 2.04
C ALA A 118 12.06 -9.11 1.27
N VAL A 119 11.04 -8.71 2.04
CA VAL A 119 9.88 -7.95 1.56
C VAL A 119 9.88 -6.59 2.24
N PHE A 120 9.79 -5.56 1.44
CA PHE A 120 9.53 -4.19 1.86
C PHE A 120 8.16 -3.75 1.36
N SER A 121 7.43 -2.97 2.15
CA SER A 121 6.18 -2.34 1.71
C SER A 121 5.98 -0.99 2.39
N ASN A 122 5.60 0.02 1.62
CA ASN A 122 5.24 1.32 2.15
C ASN A 122 3.87 1.77 1.63
N ALA A 123 3.00 2.21 2.54
CA ALA A 123 1.68 2.79 2.25
C ALA A 123 0.74 1.89 1.41
N THR A 124 0.84 0.57 1.52
CA THR A 124 0.12 -0.37 0.65
C THR A 124 -0.84 -1.31 1.39
N PHE A 125 -0.43 -1.94 2.50
CA PHE A 125 -1.18 -3.05 3.09
C PHE A 125 -2.59 -2.68 3.51
N HIS A 126 -2.84 -1.46 3.95
CA HIS A 126 -4.19 -0.99 4.28
C HIS A 126 -5.18 -0.98 3.10
N TRP A 127 -4.72 -1.17 1.87
CA TRP A 127 -5.56 -1.38 0.69
C TRP A 127 -5.93 -2.85 0.44
N VAL A 128 -5.33 -3.78 1.17
CA VAL A 128 -5.62 -5.21 1.08
C VAL A 128 -6.69 -5.57 2.11
N ARG A 129 -7.74 -6.27 1.69
CA ARG A 129 -8.85 -6.59 2.59
C ARG A 129 -8.55 -7.78 3.50
N ASP A 130 -7.92 -8.81 2.97
CA ASP A 130 -7.58 -10.04 3.70
C ASP A 130 -6.08 -10.06 4.04
N HIS A 131 -5.74 -9.53 5.22
CA HIS A 131 -4.35 -9.53 5.71
C HIS A 131 -3.85 -10.94 6.06
N ALA A 132 -4.73 -11.88 6.38
CA ALA A 132 -4.32 -13.26 6.62
C ALA A 132 -3.85 -13.92 5.31
N ALA A 133 -4.58 -13.74 4.21
CA ALA A 133 -4.12 -14.19 2.89
C ALA A 133 -2.84 -13.45 2.46
N LEU A 134 -2.77 -12.13 2.66
CA LEU A 134 -1.59 -11.32 2.37
C LEU A 134 -0.32 -11.91 3.03
N TYR A 135 -0.34 -12.15 4.34
CA TYR A 135 0.84 -12.67 5.03
C TYR A 135 1.19 -14.10 4.64
N ARG A 136 0.19 -14.97 4.40
CA ARG A 136 0.46 -16.31 3.84
C ARG A 136 1.15 -16.24 2.47
N ASN A 137 0.69 -15.35 1.59
CA ASN A 137 1.28 -15.15 0.26
C ASN A 137 2.72 -14.64 0.35
N LEU A 138 2.99 -13.71 1.27
CA LEU A 138 4.34 -13.19 1.50
C LEU A 138 5.27 -14.24 2.12
N ALA A 139 4.78 -15.03 3.08
CA ALA A 139 5.55 -16.12 3.67
C ALA A 139 5.94 -17.18 2.61
N ALA A 140 5.04 -17.45 1.65
CA ALA A 140 5.30 -18.43 0.61
C ALA A 140 6.46 -18.06 -0.32
N ILE A 141 6.73 -16.77 -0.50
CA ILE A 141 7.78 -16.28 -1.41
C ILE A 141 9.06 -15.80 -0.69
N LEU A 142 9.03 -15.68 0.63
CA LEU A 142 10.21 -15.35 1.43
C LEU A 142 11.08 -16.61 1.66
N ARG A 143 12.39 -16.47 1.66
CA ARG A 143 13.31 -17.52 2.16
C ARG A 143 13.14 -17.70 3.67
N PRO A 144 13.42 -18.89 4.22
CA PRO A 144 13.54 -19.05 5.67
C PRO A 144 14.51 -18.02 6.26
N GLY A 145 14.12 -17.35 7.36
CA GLY A 145 14.84 -16.23 7.95
C GLY A 145 14.71 -14.89 7.20
N GLY A 146 14.07 -14.87 6.03
CA GLY A 146 13.84 -13.64 5.23
C GLY A 146 13.07 -12.57 5.98
N GLN A 147 13.40 -11.31 5.73
CA GLN A 147 12.85 -10.16 6.46
C GLN A 147 11.54 -9.66 5.85
N LEU A 148 10.63 -9.20 6.70
CA LEU A 148 9.45 -8.42 6.34
C LEU A 148 9.51 -7.07 7.05
N VAL A 149 9.48 -5.98 6.29
CA VAL A 149 9.40 -4.61 6.81
C VAL A 149 8.26 -3.87 6.13
N VAL A 150 7.31 -3.37 6.92
CA VAL A 150 6.12 -2.66 6.44
C VAL A 150 5.92 -1.36 7.20
N ASP A 151 5.48 -0.34 6.48
CA ASP A 151 4.90 0.89 7.01
C ASP A 151 3.61 1.19 6.25
N CYS A 152 2.48 1.20 6.94
CA CYS A 152 1.18 1.51 6.31
C CYS A 152 0.23 2.24 7.27
N GLY A 153 -0.97 2.59 6.85
CA GLY A 153 -2.00 3.09 7.75
C GLY A 153 -2.47 2.00 8.71
N GLY A 154 -2.54 2.30 10.02
CA GLY A 154 -2.99 1.41 11.06
C GLY A 154 -4.26 1.89 11.77
N ALA A 155 -4.66 1.22 12.83
CA ALA A 155 -5.85 1.57 13.61
C ALA A 155 -5.83 3.04 14.03
N GLY A 156 -6.93 3.76 13.75
CA GLY A 156 -7.06 5.20 14.01
C GLY A 156 -6.44 6.11 12.95
N ASN A 157 -5.86 5.57 11.86
CA ASN A 157 -5.34 6.37 10.77
C ASN A 157 -6.43 7.19 10.10
N ILE A 158 -6.21 8.51 9.95
CA ILE A 158 -7.16 9.47 9.35
C ILE A 158 -8.60 9.37 9.92
N ALA A 159 -8.71 9.14 11.23
CA ALA A 159 -10.00 8.96 11.88
C ALA A 159 -10.93 10.18 11.71
N SER A 160 -10.37 11.39 11.64
CA SER A 160 -11.11 12.61 11.34
C SER A 160 -11.77 12.58 9.95
N VAL A 161 -11.06 12.05 8.95
CA VAL A 161 -11.60 11.88 7.58
C VAL A 161 -12.69 10.82 7.56
N GLU A 162 -12.46 9.67 8.20
CA GLU A 162 -13.49 8.63 8.30
C GLU A 162 -14.77 9.15 8.99
N ALA A 163 -14.63 9.96 10.04
CA ALA A 163 -15.77 10.57 10.71
C ALA A 163 -16.52 11.56 9.78
N ALA A 164 -15.80 12.37 9.01
CA ALA A 164 -16.39 13.28 8.03
C ALA A 164 -17.13 12.53 6.93
N LEU A 165 -16.58 11.41 6.42
CA LEU A 165 -17.21 10.58 5.40
C LEU A 165 -18.47 9.90 5.91
N ARG A 166 -18.46 9.34 7.12
CA ARG A 166 -19.65 8.75 7.75
C ARG A 166 -20.74 9.79 8.03
N ALA A 167 -20.36 11.03 8.29
CA ALA A 167 -21.34 12.12 8.45
C ALA A 167 -22.01 12.54 7.14
N LEU A 168 -21.39 12.25 6.00
CA LEU A 168 -21.94 12.48 4.65
C LEU A 168 -22.71 11.27 4.12
N ASP A 169 -22.27 10.07 4.44
CA ASP A 169 -22.86 8.79 4.05
C ASP A 169 -22.79 7.84 5.25
N HIS A 170 -23.92 7.60 5.91
CA HIS A 170 -24.00 6.75 7.11
C HIS A 170 -23.60 5.30 6.84
N ASP A 171 -23.79 4.81 5.62
CA ASP A 171 -23.48 3.45 5.20
C ASP A 171 -22.06 3.31 4.63
N TRP A 172 -21.26 4.38 4.70
CA TRP A 172 -19.90 4.38 4.19
C TRP A 172 -19.00 3.37 4.92
N ALA A 173 -18.52 2.35 4.19
CA ALA A 173 -17.69 1.26 4.71
C ALA A 173 -16.18 1.47 4.49
N GLY A 174 -15.79 2.47 3.68
CA GLY A 174 -14.41 2.78 3.35
C GLY A 174 -13.67 1.73 2.53
N PRO A 175 -12.61 2.13 1.83
CA PRO A 175 -11.79 1.23 1.05
C PRO A 175 -10.66 0.59 1.88
N TRP A 176 -10.38 1.07 3.08
CA TRP A 176 -9.19 0.73 3.86
C TRP A 176 -9.45 -0.35 4.92
N THR A 177 -8.37 -1.08 5.25
CA THR A 177 -8.28 -1.98 6.40
C THR A 177 -7.19 -1.45 7.33
N PHE A 178 -7.58 -0.63 8.32
CA PHE A 178 -6.66 -0.10 9.32
C PHE A 178 -6.59 -1.06 10.51
N ALA A 179 -5.61 -1.96 10.47
CA ALA A 179 -5.49 -3.01 11.48
C ALA A 179 -4.80 -2.53 12.75
N SER A 180 -5.07 -3.21 13.88
CA SER A 180 -4.36 -2.99 15.14
C SER A 180 -3.08 -3.84 15.21
N PRO A 181 -2.09 -3.45 16.05
CA PRO A 181 -0.88 -4.24 16.26
C PRO A 181 -1.14 -5.66 16.73
N GLU A 182 -2.14 -5.87 17.57
CA GLU A 182 -2.50 -7.18 18.12
C GLU A 182 -3.00 -8.10 16.99
N ALA A 183 -3.94 -7.61 16.18
CA ALA A 183 -4.51 -8.37 15.07
C ALA A 183 -3.44 -8.73 14.02
N GLU A 184 -2.52 -7.82 13.72
CA GLU A 184 -1.43 -8.10 12.77
C GLU A 184 -0.40 -9.07 13.35
N THR A 185 -0.09 -8.96 14.65
CA THR A 185 0.80 -9.88 15.33
C THR A 185 0.27 -11.32 15.26
N ASP A 186 -1.02 -11.52 15.49
CA ASP A 186 -1.63 -12.85 15.44
C ASP A 186 -1.63 -13.42 14.01
N ARG A 187 -2.01 -12.61 13.01
CA ARG A 187 -1.97 -13.01 11.59
C ARG A 187 -0.57 -13.37 11.11
N LEU A 188 0.43 -12.59 11.51
CA LEU A 188 1.84 -12.86 11.18
C LEU A 188 2.30 -14.18 11.80
N ARG A 189 1.95 -14.43 13.07
CA ARG A 189 2.29 -15.68 13.76
C ARG A 189 1.65 -16.88 13.06
N GLU A 190 0.35 -16.78 12.71
CA GLU A 190 -0.37 -17.83 11.99
C GLU A 190 0.22 -18.07 10.58
N ALA A 191 0.77 -17.06 9.94
CA ALA A 191 1.44 -17.17 8.64
C ALA A 191 2.88 -17.69 8.71
N GLY A 192 3.41 -18.01 9.92
CA GLY A 192 4.74 -18.58 10.09
C GLY A 192 5.85 -17.54 10.16
N PHE A 193 5.56 -16.34 10.67
CA PHE A 193 6.58 -15.34 11.00
C PHE A 193 6.98 -15.42 12.48
N GLU A 194 8.22 -15.04 12.76
CA GLU A 194 8.82 -14.94 14.08
C GLU A 194 9.56 -13.60 14.26
N GLY A 195 10.07 -13.31 15.45
CA GLY A 195 10.72 -12.03 15.74
C GLY A 195 9.80 -10.83 15.50
N ILE A 196 8.49 -11.03 15.66
CA ILE A 196 7.43 -10.09 15.27
C ILE A 196 7.45 -8.87 16.18
N ARG A 197 7.56 -7.70 15.60
CA ARG A 197 7.35 -6.39 16.24
C ARG A 197 6.34 -5.60 15.42
N VAL A 198 5.21 -5.26 16.02
CA VAL A 198 4.17 -4.44 15.40
C VAL A 198 3.82 -3.30 16.36
N TRP A 199 3.78 -2.06 15.84
CA TRP A 199 3.43 -0.90 16.67
C TRP A 199 2.79 0.20 15.83
N LEU A 200 2.05 1.07 16.51
CA LEU A 200 1.51 2.30 15.92
C LEU A 200 2.42 3.49 16.24
N GLU A 201 2.50 4.41 15.29
CA GLU A 201 3.22 5.68 15.41
C GLU A 201 2.31 6.80 14.93
N SER A 202 2.03 7.80 15.80
CA SER A 202 1.30 9.00 15.39
C SER A 202 2.18 9.85 14.48
N ALA A 203 1.68 10.19 13.31
CA ALA A 203 2.42 10.92 12.27
C ALA A 203 1.54 11.98 11.59
N PRO A 204 0.93 12.92 12.34
CA PRO A 204 0.04 13.91 11.76
C PRO A 204 0.75 14.77 10.72
N ALA A 205 0.09 15.01 9.59
CA ALA A 205 0.60 15.85 8.51
C ALA A 205 -0.20 17.15 8.42
N ARG A 206 0.50 18.28 8.32
CA ARG A 206 -0.08 19.62 8.17
C ARG A 206 0.10 20.09 6.73
N PHE A 207 -0.92 20.74 6.21
CA PHE A 207 -0.94 21.25 4.85
C PHE A 207 -1.24 22.76 4.84
N PRO A 208 -0.86 23.49 3.79
CA PRO A 208 -1.38 24.82 3.55
C PRO A 208 -2.91 24.76 3.41
N PRO A 209 -3.65 25.73 3.99
CA PRO A 209 -5.12 25.73 3.89
C PRO A 209 -5.62 26.02 2.48
N GLY A 210 -6.86 25.65 2.21
CA GLY A 210 -7.54 25.87 0.92
C GLY A 210 -7.17 24.87 -0.15
N GLU A 211 -6.98 25.34 -1.37
CA GLU A 211 -6.80 24.51 -2.59
C GLU A 211 -5.67 23.46 -2.47
N PRO A 212 -4.48 23.74 -1.90
CA PRO A 212 -3.44 22.71 -1.75
C PRO A 212 -3.90 21.51 -0.88
N PHE A 213 -4.64 21.78 0.20
CA PHE A 213 -5.18 20.72 1.07
C PHE A 213 -6.27 19.91 0.37
N GLU A 214 -7.20 20.59 -0.32
CA GLU A 214 -8.27 19.92 -1.07
C GLU A 214 -7.70 19.09 -2.22
N THR A 215 -6.65 19.56 -2.89
CA THR A 215 -5.94 18.80 -3.92
C THR A 215 -5.31 17.53 -3.34
N TYR A 216 -4.69 17.62 -2.16
CA TYR A 216 -4.15 16.46 -1.48
C TYR A 216 -5.26 15.45 -1.11
N LEU A 217 -6.36 15.94 -0.51
CA LEU A 217 -7.53 15.09 -0.20
C LEU A 217 -8.05 14.40 -1.47
N ARG A 218 -8.25 15.14 -2.54
CA ARG A 218 -8.75 14.62 -3.83
C ARG A 218 -7.86 13.52 -4.39
N THR A 219 -6.55 13.74 -4.37
CA THR A 219 -5.58 12.89 -5.07
C THR A 219 -5.17 11.67 -4.27
N ILE A 220 -4.97 11.83 -2.97
CA ILE A 220 -4.37 10.81 -2.10
C ILE A 220 -5.43 10.10 -1.26
N VAL A 221 -6.32 10.86 -0.61
CA VAL A 221 -7.18 10.32 0.44
C VAL A 221 -8.53 9.85 -0.11
N LEU A 222 -9.24 10.72 -0.84
CA LEU A 222 -10.64 10.50 -1.25
C LEU A 222 -10.81 9.87 -2.63
N ARG A 223 -9.72 9.50 -3.28
CA ARG A 223 -9.78 9.02 -4.67
C ARG A 223 -10.78 7.89 -4.88
N ALA A 224 -10.76 6.88 -4.00
CA ALA A 224 -11.68 5.75 -4.08
C ALA A 224 -13.16 6.16 -3.96
N ASP A 225 -13.43 7.17 -3.15
CA ASP A 225 -14.77 7.71 -2.97
C ASP A 225 -15.19 8.53 -4.20
N LEU A 226 -14.27 9.33 -4.74
CA LEU A 226 -14.51 10.17 -5.92
C LEU A 226 -14.77 9.35 -7.20
N GLU A 227 -14.19 8.17 -7.34
CA GLU A 227 -14.46 7.29 -8.49
C GLU A 227 -15.91 6.78 -8.52
N ARG A 228 -16.58 6.73 -7.37
CA ARG A 228 -17.99 6.35 -7.23
C ARG A 228 -18.95 7.51 -7.57
N LEU A 229 -18.45 8.75 -7.66
CA LEU A 229 -19.24 9.94 -7.87
C LEU A 229 -19.16 10.44 -9.33
N PRO A 230 -20.26 11.01 -9.85
CA PRO A 230 -20.23 11.77 -11.11
C PRO A 230 -19.19 12.89 -11.04
N ALA A 231 -18.55 13.19 -12.18
CA ALA A 231 -17.46 14.17 -12.23
C ALA A 231 -17.84 15.56 -11.67
N HIS A 232 -19.08 16.00 -11.92
CA HIS A 232 -19.57 17.31 -11.50
C HIS A 232 -19.85 17.42 -9.98
N GLU A 233 -19.90 16.29 -9.26
CA GLU A 233 -20.12 16.28 -7.79
C GLU A 233 -18.81 16.21 -7.00
N ARG A 234 -17.71 15.83 -7.64
CA ARG A 234 -16.43 15.52 -6.97
C ARG A 234 -15.85 16.69 -6.19
N ASP A 235 -15.85 17.88 -6.78
CA ASP A 235 -15.30 19.08 -6.11
C ASP A 235 -16.13 19.48 -4.90
N GLY A 236 -17.46 19.44 -5.02
CA GLY A 236 -18.36 19.67 -3.90
C GLY A 236 -18.18 18.67 -2.77
N PHE A 237 -17.95 17.41 -3.10
CA PHE A 237 -17.69 16.35 -2.11
C PHE A 237 -16.36 16.57 -1.37
N VAL A 238 -15.28 16.89 -2.07
CA VAL A 238 -13.97 17.20 -1.45
C VAL A 238 -14.11 18.38 -0.49
N HIS A 239 -14.77 19.46 -0.94
CA HIS A 239 -15.01 20.64 -0.10
C HIS A 239 -15.86 20.30 1.13
N ALA A 240 -16.90 19.47 0.98
CA ALA A 240 -17.75 19.04 2.07
C ALA A 240 -17.01 18.21 3.12
N VAL A 241 -16.07 17.36 2.71
CA VAL A 241 -15.16 16.62 3.62
C VAL A 241 -14.20 17.59 4.29
N ALA A 242 -13.49 18.43 3.52
CA ALA A 242 -12.51 19.39 4.04
C ALA A 242 -13.09 20.31 5.11
N SER A 243 -14.33 20.79 4.90
CA SER A 243 -15.05 21.68 5.83
C SER A 243 -15.46 21.02 7.15
N ARG A 244 -15.46 19.68 7.22
CA ARG A 244 -15.76 18.92 8.44
C ARG A 244 -14.52 18.54 9.25
N LEU A 245 -13.35 18.74 8.67
CA LEU A 245 -12.10 18.47 9.37
C LEU A 245 -11.77 19.62 10.34
N PRO A 246 -11.06 19.36 11.45
CA PRO A 246 -10.71 20.40 12.44
C PRO A 246 -9.70 21.43 11.89
N GLY A 247 -9.20 21.24 10.67
CA GLY A 247 -8.26 22.12 9.98
C GLY A 247 -7.50 21.35 8.90
N PRO A 248 -6.53 21.99 8.23
CA PRO A 248 -5.72 21.35 7.17
C PRO A 248 -4.66 20.42 7.78
N VAL A 249 -5.11 19.47 8.57
CA VAL A 249 -4.28 18.47 9.27
C VAL A 249 -4.92 17.10 9.07
N LEU A 250 -4.12 16.14 8.69
CA LEU A 250 -4.52 14.73 8.66
C LEU A 250 -3.87 14.00 9.81
N ASP A 251 -4.68 13.35 10.61
CA ASP A 251 -4.32 12.59 11.80
C ASP A 251 -3.82 11.18 11.41
N TYR A 252 -2.72 11.14 10.64
CA TYR A 252 -2.12 9.88 10.24
C TYR A 252 -1.62 9.08 11.45
N VAL A 253 -1.93 7.77 11.43
CA VAL A 253 -1.38 6.78 12.34
C VAL A 253 -0.75 5.68 11.50
N ARG A 254 0.56 5.50 11.67
CA ARG A 254 1.34 4.51 10.90
C ARG A 254 1.46 3.21 11.69
N LEU A 255 1.05 2.11 11.06
CA LEU A 255 1.35 0.76 11.53
C LEU A 255 2.68 0.34 10.94
N ASN A 256 3.59 -0.03 11.81
CA ASN A 256 4.92 -0.51 11.47
C ASN A 256 5.02 -1.99 11.80
N VAL A 257 5.57 -2.78 10.88
CA VAL A 257 5.82 -4.21 11.05
C VAL A 257 7.29 -4.50 10.76
N VAL A 258 7.92 -5.25 11.64
CA VAL A 258 9.20 -5.91 11.41
C VAL A 258 9.06 -7.36 11.87
N ALA A 259 9.34 -8.30 10.98
CA ALA A 259 9.27 -9.74 11.26
C ALA A 259 10.25 -10.51 10.39
N ARG A 260 10.44 -11.80 10.69
CA ARG A 260 11.19 -12.72 9.85
C ARG A 260 10.34 -13.96 9.57
N ARG A 261 10.47 -14.54 8.38
CA ARG A 261 9.92 -15.86 8.13
C ARG A 261 10.63 -16.88 9.02
N ALA A 262 9.88 -17.75 9.68
CA ALA A 262 10.45 -18.85 10.47
C ALA A 262 11.35 -19.76 9.61
N THR A 263 12.39 -20.33 10.22
CA THR A 263 13.37 -21.22 9.58
C THR A 263 12.83 -22.62 9.33
#